data_749f116a93fb998ba203bf1b9c8113b0
#
_entry.id   749f116a93fb998ba203bf1b9c8113b0
#
_cell.length_a   1.000
_cell.length_b   1.000
_cell.length_c   1.000
_cell.angle_alpha   90.00
_cell.angle_beta   90.00
_cell.angle_gamma   90.00
#
_symmetry.space_group_name_H-M   'P 1'
#
loop_
_entity.id
_entity.type
_entity.pdbx_description
1 polymer ?
#
loop_
_entity_poly.entity_id
_entity_poly.type
_entity_poly.pdbx_seq_one_letter_code
_entity_poly.pdbx_strand_id
1 'polypeptide(L)'
;MKFKSYAQGKWIDGDGNGKSLFNAISGAEIGTASSKGLDFEGMLNYARTVGGPALRKMTFLERGLMLKALALHLTSIKKIFYTSSAQTGATKTDSWIDIEGGIGNLFANASLRRQFGDETFYVDGEMAPLSKEGTFIGHHIMVPKRGVAIHINAFNFPIWGMLEKIAVNFMAGVPAIVKPATITCYLTEVMVKEIIASKILPEGALQLICGSANGIIDHVTSEDVVTFTGSASTGKLLKAHPRLIEEAVPFNMEADSLNSSILGEDAIPGTKEFDLFIKEALREMTVKAVQKCTAIRRIIVPEKLVEDVQIALGQKLA
;
A
#
# COMPACT_ATOMS: atom_id res chain seq x y z
N MET A 1 -0.53 -14.09 22.33
CA MET A 1 -1.29 -12.84 22.10
C MET A 1 -2.12 -13.01 20.83
N LYS A 2 -3.36 -12.49 20.76
CA LYS A 2 -4.13 -12.44 19.49
C LYS A 2 -4.02 -11.04 18.89
N PHE A 3 -3.72 -10.98 17.59
CA PHE A 3 -3.78 -9.73 16.83
C PHE A 3 -5.21 -9.51 16.35
N LYS A 4 -5.70 -8.29 16.54
CA LYS A 4 -7.11 -7.94 16.36
C LYS A 4 -7.37 -7.29 15.02
N SER A 5 -8.50 -7.56 14.44
CA SER A 5 -9.07 -6.77 13.36
C SER A 5 -9.80 -5.54 13.90
N TYR A 6 -9.81 -4.45 13.13
CA TYR A 6 -10.64 -3.28 13.43
C TYR A 6 -11.77 -3.22 12.43
N ALA A 7 -12.95 -3.55 12.88
CA ALA A 7 -14.14 -3.68 12.04
C ALA A 7 -15.34 -2.98 12.68
N GLN A 8 -16.09 -2.23 11.89
CA GLN A 8 -17.31 -1.54 12.33
C GLN A 8 -17.12 -0.71 13.61
N GLY A 9 -15.99 0.02 13.69
CA GLY A 9 -15.64 0.87 14.82
C GLY A 9 -15.15 0.13 16.08
N LYS A 10 -14.88 -1.17 16.00
CA LYS A 10 -14.49 -2.01 17.15
C LYS A 10 -13.27 -2.87 16.86
N TRP A 11 -12.46 -3.10 17.89
CA TRP A 11 -11.40 -4.10 17.88
C TRP A 11 -11.98 -5.48 18.17
N ILE A 12 -11.80 -6.42 17.24
CA ILE A 12 -12.41 -7.74 17.27
C ILE A 12 -11.31 -8.80 17.25
N ASP A 13 -11.36 -9.75 18.18
CA ASP A 13 -10.60 -10.99 18.13
C ASP A 13 -11.30 -11.94 17.15
N GLY A 14 -10.57 -12.49 16.20
CA GLY A 14 -11.13 -13.53 15.34
C GLY A 14 -11.32 -14.85 16.09
N ASP A 15 -12.28 -15.64 15.66
CA ASP A 15 -12.59 -16.94 16.25
C ASP A 15 -11.49 -17.98 16.02
N GLY A 16 -11.46 -19.00 16.88
CA GLY A 16 -10.55 -20.14 16.82
C GLY A 16 -9.09 -19.77 17.14
N ASN A 17 -8.17 -20.69 16.86
CA ASN A 17 -6.76 -20.57 17.23
C ASN A 17 -5.99 -19.60 16.31
N GLY A 18 -6.50 -19.35 15.08
CA GLY A 18 -5.83 -18.52 14.11
C GLY A 18 -4.55 -19.11 13.52
N LYS A 19 -3.81 -18.29 12.78
CA LYS A 19 -2.48 -18.62 12.26
C LYS A 19 -1.42 -18.06 13.21
N SER A 20 -0.49 -18.90 13.67
CA SER A 20 0.67 -18.46 14.47
C SER A 20 1.59 -17.57 13.64
N LEU A 21 2.07 -16.49 14.28
CA LEU A 21 3.01 -15.53 13.74
C LEU A 21 4.31 -15.59 14.54
N PHE A 22 5.42 -15.49 13.84
CA PHE A 22 6.75 -15.69 14.43
C PHE A 22 7.64 -14.49 14.21
N ASN A 23 8.49 -14.21 15.17
CA ASN A 23 9.60 -13.30 15.03
C ASN A 23 10.59 -13.89 14.02
N ALA A 24 10.87 -13.18 12.94
CA ALA A 24 11.71 -13.69 11.84
C ALA A 24 13.19 -13.86 12.24
N ILE A 25 13.63 -13.25 13.36
CA ILE A 25 15.01 -13.35 13.84
C ILE A 25 15.15 -14.54 14.80
N SER A 26 14.27 -14.63 15.77
CA SER A 26 14.40 -15.64 16.86
C SER A 26 13.61 -16.91 16.64
N GLY A 27 12.65 -16.92 15.68
CA GLY A 27 11.70 -18.02 15.51
C GLY A 27 10.64 -18.13 16.61
N ALA A 28 10.67 -17.26 17.63
CA ALA A 28 9.71 -17.30 18.72
C ALA A 28 8.31 -16.87 18.24
N GLU A 29 7.27 -17.57 18.71
CA GLU A 29 5.90 -17.16 18.44
C GLU A 29 5.58 -15.82 19.12
N ILE A 30 5.09 -14.86 18.35
CA ILE A 30 4.69 -13.53 18.82
C ILE A 30 3.18 -13.42 19.05
N GLY A 31 2.41 -14.32 18.49
CA GLY A 31 0.97 -14.37 18.66
C GLY A 31 0.27 -15.03 17.49
N THR A 32 -1.05 -14.92 17.46
CA THR A 32 -1.91 -15.51 16.42
C THR A 32 -2.80 -14.47 15.78
N ALA A 33 -3.20 -14.67 14.51
CA ALA A 33 -4.15 -13.84 13.80
C ALA A 33 -5.26 -14.68 13.18
N SER A 34 -6.51 -14.24 13.31
CA SER A 34 -7.68 -14.88 12.73
C SER A 34 -8.70 -13.83 12.29
N SER A 35 -9.28 -14.03 11.14
CA SER A 35 -10.43 -13.25 10.64
C SER A 35 -11.73 -14.06 10.65
N LYS A 36 -11.70 -15.28 11.20
CA LYS A 36 -12.90 -16.11 11.30
C LYS A 36 -13.94 -15.41 12.17
N GLY A 37 -15.19 -15.40 11.73
CA GLY A 37 -16.28 -14.72 12.43
C GLY A 37 -16.40 -13.21 12.13
N LEU A 38 -15.52 -12.61 11.32
CA LEU A 38 -15.71 -11.25 10.85
C LEU A 38 -16.88 -11.17 9.88
N ASP A 39 -17.75 -10.20 10.08
CA ASP A 39 -18.85 -9.86 9.19
C ASP A 39 -18.35 -8.94 8.05
N PHE A 40 -17.87 -9.52 6.96
CA PHE A 40 -17.35 -8.77 5.81
C PHE A 40 -18.41 -7.91 5.12
N GLU A 41 -19.65 -8.38 5.04
CA GLU A 41 -20.75 -7.60 4.48
C GLU A 41 -21.03 -6.37 5.35
N GLY A 42 -21.11 -6.56 6.67
CA GLY A 42 -21.27 -5.46 7.63
C GLY A 42 -20.10 -4.48 7.60
N MET A 43 -18.85 -4.93 7.41
CA MET A 43 -17.68 -4.06 7.25
C MET A 43 -17.81 -3.16 6.02
N LEU A 44 -18.21 -3.73 4.87
CA LEU A 44 -18.42 -2.96 3.65
C LEU A 44 -19.58 -1.97 3.79
N ASN A 45 -20.69 -2.40 4.36
CA ASN A 45 -21.85 -1.54 4.61
C ASN A 45 -21.52 -0.41 5.56
N TYR A 46 -20.77 -0.68 6.64
CA TYR A 46 -20.31 0.35 7.56
C TYR A 46 -19.39 1.39 6.87
N ALA A 47 -18.46 0.93 6.05
CA ALA A 47 -17.62 1.83 5.28
C ALA A 47 -18.45 2.69 4.31
N ARG A 48 -19.42 2.10 3.60
CA ARG A 48 -20.29 2.82 2.64
C ARG A 48 -21.22 3.84 3.32
N THR A 49 -21.79 3.50 4.49
CA THR A 49 -22.84 4.29 5.14
C THR A 49 -22.32 5.27 6.19
N VAL A 50 -21.15 5.01 6.78
CA VAL A 50 -20.54 5.87 7.82
C VAL A 50 -19.30 6.56 7.27
N GLY A 51 -18.26 5.82 6.89
CA GLY A 51 -16.97 6.38 6.47
C GLY A 51 -17.05 7.19 5.17
N GLY A 52 -17.72 6.64 4.16
CA GLY A 52 -17.87 7.30 2.86
C GLY A 52 -18.57 8.67 2.93
N PRO A 53 -19.76 8.79 3.54
CA PRO A 53 -20.42 10.07 3.70
C PRO A 53 -19.58 11.09 4.50
N ALA A 54 -18.87 10.65 5.54
CA ALA A 54 -18.00 11.52 6.32
C ALA A 54 -16.87 12.11 5.48
N LEU A 55 -16.16 11.28 4.70
CA LEU A 55 -15.08 11.72 3.83
C LEU A 55 -15.57 12.59 2.66
N ARG A 56 -16.70 12.23 2.04
CA ARG A 56 -17.23 12.98 0.88
C ARG A 56 -17.79 14.36 1.23
N LYS A 57 -18.16 14.62 2.48
CA LYS A 57 -18.55 15.96 2.96
C LYS A 57 -17.35 16.90 3.06
N MET A 58 -16.16 16.37 3.21
CA MET A 58 -14.94 17.17 3.32
C MET A 58 -14.54 17.71 1.94
N THR A 59 -14.03 18.92 1.90
CA THR A 59 -13.40 19.50 0.71
C THR A 59 -12.05 18.81 0.42
N PHE A 60 -11.48 19.04 -0.77
CA PHE A 60 -10.12 18.56 -1.07
C PHE A 60 -9.08 19.16 -0.13
N LEU A 61 -9.24 20.44 0.27
CA LEU A 61 -8.39 21.08 1.27
C LEU A 61 -8.45 20.34 2.61
N GLU A 62 -9.65 20.09 3.13
CA GLU A 62 -9.86 19.44 4.41
C GLU A 62 -9.30 18.02 4.43
N ARG A 63 -9.53 17.21 3.37
CA ARG A 63 -8.93 15.86 3.24
C ARG A 63 -7.42 15.91 3.19
N GLY A 64 -6.84 16.88 2.47
CA GLY A 64 -5.40 17.07 2.43
C GLY A 64 -4.81 17.52 3.77
N LEU A 65 -5.51 18.37 4.53
CA LEU A 65 -5.10 18.78 5.90
C LEU A 65 -5.20 17.61 6.86
N MET A 66 -6.23 16.78 6.77
CA MET A 66 -6.39 15.53 7.54
C MET A 66 -5.21 14.57 7.30
N LEU A 67 -4.84 14.33 6.03
CA LEU A 67 -3.68 13.49 5.69
C LEU A 67 -2.37 14.08 6.23
N LYS A 68 -2.19 15.41 6.14
CA LYS A 68 -1.02 16.07 6.72
C LYS A 68 -0.95 15.91 8.23
N ALA A 69 -2.07 16.09 8.92
CA ALA A 69 -2.16 15.91 10.37
C ALA A 69 -1.81 14.47 10.77
N LEU A 70 -2.33 13.49 10.02
CA LEU A 70 -2.03 12.08 10.24
C LEU A 70 -0.53 11.79 10.02
N ALA A 71 0.06 12.31 8.95
CA ALA A 71 1.50 12.14 8.68
C ALA A 71 2.38 12.73 9.79
N LEU A 72 2.04 13.92 10.29
CA LEU A 72 2.76 14.56 11.41
C LEU A 72 2.63 13.74 12.70
N HIS A 73 1.43 13.26 13.01
CA HIS A 73 1.19 12.40 14.18
C HIS A 73 2.04 11.13 14.11
N LEU A 74 1.97 10.37 13.01
CA LEU A 74 2.73 9.14 12.84
C LEU A 74 4.25 9.39 12.87
N THR A 75 4.71 10.51 12.31
CA THR A 75 6.13 10.91 12.39
C THR A 75 6.56 11.12 13.84
N SER A 76 5.73 11.75 14.67
CA SER A 76 6.06 12.05 16.06
C SER A 76 6.24 10.81 16.94
N ILE A 77 5.53 9.73 16.61
CA ILE A 77 5.52 8.47 17.37
C ILE A 77 6.26 7.32 16.63
N LYS A 78 6.95 7.58 15.56
CA LYS A 78 7.53 6.55 14.66
C LYS A 78 8.40 5.50 15.35
N LYS A 79 9.01 5.81 16.51
CA LYS A 79 9.84 4.87 17.29
C LYS A 79 9.10 3.57 17.65
N ILE A 80 7.79 3.64 17.90
CA ILE A 80 6.94 2.47 18.23
C ILE A 80 6.95 1.47 17.06
N PHE A 81 6.88 1.98 15.84
CA PHE A 81 6.82 1.15 14.63
C PHE A 81 8.15 0.45 14.34
N TYR A 82 9.29 1.11 14.62
CA TYR A 82 10.61 0.49 14.47
C TYR A 82 10.78 -0.74 15.36
N THR A 83 10.30 -0.69 16.59
CA THR A 83 10.36 -1.83 17.51
C THR A 83 9.60 -3.04 16.98
N SER A 84 8.40 -2.81 16.42
CA SER A 84 7.59 -3.87 15.81
C SER A 84 8.19 -4.34 14.49
N SER A 85 8.74 -3.42 13.67
CA SER A 85 9.35 -3.72 12.37
C SER A 85 10.57 -4.63 12.51
N ALA A 86 11.36 -4.47 13.57
CA ALA A 86 12.52 -5.33 13.85
C ALA A 86 12.14 -6.82 13.93
N GLN A 87 10.93 -7.15 14.36
CA GLN A 87 10.45 -8.55 14.43
C GLN A 87 10.26 -9.18 13.04
N THR A 88 10.17 -8.39 11.98
CA THR A 88 10.13 -8.88 10.58
C THR A 88 11.50 -9.30 10.05
N GLY A 89 12.58 -9.12 10.82
CA GLY A 89 13.96 -9.28 10.37
C GLY A 89 14.51 -8.05 9.63
N ALA A 90 13.72 -6.98 9.51
CA ALA A 90 14.16 -5.74 8.85
C ALA A 90 15.27 -5.05 9.63
N THR A 91 16.30 -4.59 8.93
CA THR A 91 17.30 -3.68 9.48
C THR A 91 16.68 -2.32 9.79
N LYS A 92 17.41 -1.45 10.51
CA LYS A 92 16.93 -0.08 10.76
C LYS A 92 16.70 0.69 9.47
N THR A 93 17.56 0.50 8.47
CA THR A 93 17.42 1.13 7.14
C THR A 93 16.20 0.60 6.38
N ASP A 94 15.97 -0.72 6.40
CA ASP A 94 14.79 -1.32 5.77
C ASP A 94 13.50 -0.87 6.43
N SER A 95 13.50 -0.78 7.77
CA SER A 95 12.37 -0.24 8.54
C SER A 95 12.10 1.22 8.22
N TRP A 96 13.16 2.02 8.03
CA TRP A 96 13.05 3.43 7.62
C TRP A 96 12.36 3.55 6.25
N ILE A 97 12.72 2.71 5.29
CA ILE A 97 12.09 2.71 3.96
C ILE A 97 10.59 2.43 4.10
N ASP A 98 10.20 1.39 4.84
CA ASP A 98 8.80 1.01 4.99
C ASP A 98 7.98 2.06 5.79
N ILE A 99 8.50 2.51 6.93
CA ILE A 99 7.77 3.38 7.85
C ILE A 99 7.77 4.82 7.35
N GLU A 100 8.96 5.41 7.18
CA GLU A 100 9.05 6.84 6.84
C GLU A 100 8.73 7.09 5.36
N GLY A 101 9.08 6.16 4.46
CA GLY A 101 8.63 6.21 3.08
C GLY A 101 7.11 6.09 2.95
N GLY A 102 6.49 5.19 3.74
CA GLY A 102 5.04 5.09 3.83
C GLY A 102 4.38 6.39 4.32
N ILE A 103 4.89 6.98 5.41
CA ILE A 103 4.42 8.28 5.92
C ILE A 103 4.62 9.38 4.86
N GLY A 104 5.71 9.33 4.09
CA GLY A 104 5.98 10.23 2.98
C GLY A 104 4.86 10.27 1.94
N ASN A 105 4.21 9.14 1.66
CA ASN A 105 3.05 9.09 0.76
C ASN A 105 1.85 9.89 1.28
N LEU A 106 1.64 9.93 2.59
CA LEU A 106 0.60 10.78 3.19
C LEU A 106 0.91 12.27 2.93
N PHE A 107 2.16 12.71 3.11
CA PHE A 107 2.57 14.09 2.81
C PHE A 107 2.44 14.42 1.33
N ALA A 108 2.85 13.52 0.45
CA ALA A 108 2.77 13.70 -0.99
C ALA A 108 1.31 13.91 -1.43
N ASN A 109 0.40 13.01 -1.04
CA ASN A 109 -1.02 13.14 -1.35
C ASN A 109 -1.68 14.33 -0.66
N ALA A 110 -1.31 14.64 0.59
CA ALA A 110 -1.76 15.84 1.28
C ALA A 110 -1.41 17.14 0.51
N SER A 111 -0.33 17.13 -0.27
CA SER A 111 0.09 18.30 -1.05
C SER A 111 -0.86 18.63 -2.19
N LEU A 112 -1.63 17.66 -2.69
CA LEU A 112 -2.62 17.83 -3.76
C LEU A 112 -3.72 18.84 -3.41
N ARG A 113 -4.00 19.09 -2.13
CA ARG A 113 -4.92 20.15 -1.70
C ARG A 113 -4.58 21.52 -2.28
N ARG A 114 -3.32 21.79 -2.61
CA ARG A 114 -2.88 23.05 -3.22
C ARG A 114 -3.33 23.20 -4.68
N GLN A 115 -3.55 22.05 -5.34
CA GLN A 115 -4.04 22.01 -6.72
C GLN A 115 -5.58 22.03 -6.75
N PHE A 116 -6.23 21.24 -5.88
CA PHE A 116 -7.67 21.01 -5.95
C PHE A 116 -8.50 22.06 -5.20
N GLY A 117 -7.88 22.84 -4.30
CA GLY A 117 -8.59 23.94 -3.61
C GLY A 117 -9.54 23.47 -2.50
N ASP A 118 -10.44 24.39 -2.11
CA ASP A 118 -11.36 24.23 -0.96
C ASP A 118 -12.81 23.95 -1.38
N GLU A 119 -12.95 23.07 -2.37
CA GLU A 119 -14.25 22.60 -2.84
C GLU A 119 -14.35 21.08 -2.72
N THR A 120 -15.57 20.55 -2.74
CA THR A 120 -15.82 19.12 -2.78
C THR A 120 -15.65 18.53 -4.18
N PHE A 121 -15.53 19.34 -5.20
CA PHE A 121 -15.29 18.97 -6.59
C PHE A 121 -14.14 19.79 -7.18
N TYR A 122 -13.58 19.34 -8.28
CA TYR A 122 -12.53 20.06 -9.02
C TYR A 122 -12.82 20.01 -10.51
N VAL A 123 -12.79 21.18 -11.15
CA VAL A 123 -12.94 21.29 -12.60
C VAL A 123 -11.56 21.13 -13.23
N ASP A 124 -11.39 20.10 -14.05
CA ASP A 124 -10.11 19.70 -14.62
C ASP A 124 -9.99 20.13 -16.08
N GLY A 125 -9.00 20.99 -16.35
CA GLY A 125 -8.71 21.48 -17.67
C GLY A 125 -9.70 22.52 -18.20
N GLU A 126 -9.61 22.76 -19.50
CA GLU A 126 -10.50 23.71 -20.23
C GLU A 126 -11.69 23.00 -20.84
N MET A 127 -12.74 23.76 -21.12
CA MET A 127 -13.89 23.27 -21.88
C MET A 127 -13.49 22.86 -23.30
N ALA A 128 -13.90 21.67 -23.72
CA ALA A 128 -13.72 21.20 -25.08
C ALA A 128 -14.97 21.47 -25.91
N PRO A 129 -14.90 22.26 -27.00
CA PRO A 129 -16.00 22.39 -27.93
C PRO A 129 -16.17 21.08 -28.70
N LEU A 130 -17.35 20.47 -28.61
CA LEU A 130 -17.69 19.19 -29.25
C LEU A 130 -18.56 19.41 -30.52
N SER A 131 -18.94 20.64 -30.82
CA SER A 131 -19.62 21.06 -32.07
C SER A 131 -18.92 22.24 -32.70
N LYS A 132 -19.09 22.43 -34.02
CA LYS A 132 -18.50 23.54 -34.78
C LYS A 132 -18.86 24.93 -34.23
N GLU A 133 -20.06 25.06 -33.69
CA GLU A 133 -20.62 26.33 -33.24
C GLU A 133 -20.60 26.48 -31.72
N GLY A 134 -19.92 25.61 -31.01
CA GLY A 134 -19.78 25.66 -29.54
C GLY A 134 -21.09 25.44 -28.77
N THR A 135 -22.13 24.94 -29.44
CA THR A 135 -23.44 24.64 -28.83
C THR A 135 -23.44 23.36 -28.00
N PHE A 136 -22.42 22.50 -28.18
CA PHE A 136 -22.18 21.29 -27.39
C PHE A 136 -20.74 21.34 -26.87
N ILE A 137 -20.59 21.27 -25.55
CA ILE A 137 -19.31 21.38 -24.85
C ILE A 137 -19.13 20.19 -23.90
N GLY A 138 -17.88 19.77 -23.73
CA GLY A 138 -17.46 18.80 -22.73
C GLY A 138 -16.58 19.45 -21.67
N HIS A 139 -16.73 19.00 -20.42
CA HIS A 139 -15.88 19.44 -19.31
C HIS A 139 -15.63 18.28 -18.36
N HIS A 140 -14.40 18.11 -17.86
CA HIS A 140 -14.08 17.13 -16.85
C HIS A 140 -14.28 17.72 -15.45
N ILE A 141 -15.02 17.01 -14.61
CA ILE A 141 -15.22 17.37 -13.21
C ILE A 141 -14.86 16.19 -12.34
N MET A 142 -13.88 16.36 -11.47
CA MET A 142 -13.53 15.39 -10.45
C MET A 142 -14.46 15.57 -9.26
N VAL A 143 -15.14 14.51 -8.86
CA VAL A 143 -16.01 14.46 -7.68
C VAL A 143 -15.57 13.33 -6.74
N PRO A 144 -15.88 13.40 -5.44
CA PRO A 144 -15.58 12.31 -4.52
C PRO A 144 -16.21 11.00 -4.98
N LYS A 145 -15.41 9.93 -5.02
CA LYS A 145 -15.87 8.61 -5.44
C LYS A 145 -16.72 7.96 -4.34
N ARG A 146 -17.75 7.21 -4.75
CA ARG A 146 -18.51 6.32 -3.88
C ARG A 146 -17.81 4.97 -3.73
N GLY A 147 -18.37 4.12 -2.85
CA GLY A 147 -17.89 2.77 -2.60
C GLY A 147 -16.80 2.69 -1.53
N VAL A 148 -16.11 1.57 -1.51
CA VAL A 148 -15.06 1.22 -0.55
C VAL A 148 -13.83 0.74 -1.31
N ALA A 149 -12.64 1.08 -0.83
CA ALA A 149 -11.41 0.50 -1.34
C ALA A 149 -10.95 -0.65 -0.44
N ILE A 150 -10.79 -1.82 -1.03
CA ILE A 150 -10.27 -3.00 -0.36
C ILE A 150 -8.83 -3.20 -0.81
N HIS A 151 -7.90 -3.14 0.15
CA HIS A 151 -6.47 -3.27 -0.11
C HIS A 151 -5.91 -4.58 0.44
N ILE A 152 -5.59 -5.50 -0.45
CA ILE A 152 -4.93 -6.77 -0.12
C ILE A 152 -3.44 -6.59 -0.40
N ASN A 153 -2.64 -6.42 0.67
CA ASN A 153 -1.25 -6.01 0.60
C ASN A 153 -0.27 -7.16 0.80
N ALA A 154 0.93 -7.03 0.22
CA ALA A 154 2.04 -7.95 0.38
C ALA A 154 2.71 -7.83 1.76
N PHE A 155 3.57 -8.80 2.08
CA PHE A 155 4.24 -8.89 3.39
C PHE A 155 5.45 -7.95 3.53
N ASN A 156 6.07 -7.59 2.42
CA ASN A 156 7.40 -6.95 2.41
C ASN A 156 7.39 -5.46 2.80
N PHE A 157 6.29 -4.76 2.60
CA PHE A 157 6.08 -3.36 2.97
C PHE A 157 4.73 -3.19 3.69
N PRO A 158 4.57 -3.72 4.92
CA PRO A 158 3.28 -3.72 5.61
C PRO A 158 2.77 -2.32 5.97
N ILE A 159 3.66 -1.35 6.19
CA ILE A 159 3.32 0.05 6.48
C ILE A 159 3.18 0.85 5.20
N TRP A 160 4.21 0.86 4.33
CA TRP A 160 4.16 1.58 3.07
C TRP A 160 2.96 1.16 2.22
N GLY A 161 2.78 -0.16 2.02
CA GLY A 161 1.69 -0.68 1.20
C GLY A 161 0.29 -0.31 1.69
N MET A 162 0.11 -0.09 3.00
CA MET A 162 -1.12 0.46 3.54
C MET A 162 -1.21 1.96 3.28
N LEU A 163 -0.19 2.73 3.69
CA LEU A 163 -0.25 4.19 3.71
C LEU A 163 -0.31 4.81 2.32
N GLU A 164 0.40 4.24 1.32
CA GLU A 164 0.33 4.72 -0.06
C GLU A 164 -1.09 4.63 -0.64
N LYS A 165 -1.80 3.54 -0.33
CA LYS A 165 -3.14 3.30 -0.88
C LYS A 165 -4.21 4.11 -0.17
N ILE A 166 -4.20 4.12 1.18
CA ILE A 166 -5.19 4.91 1.93
C ILE A 166 -5.02 6.42 1.70
N ALA A 167 -3.80 6.91 1.42
CA ALA A 167 -3.56 8.30 1.10
C ALA A 167 -4.34 8.74 -0.16
N VAL A 168 -4.29 7.95 -1.22
CA VAL A 168 -5.04 8.18 -2.46
C VAL A 168 -6.54 8.12 -2.22
N ASN A 169 -7.00 7.07 -1.54
CA ASN A 169 -8.42 6.88 -1.27
C ASN A 169 -9.05 8.02 -0.49
N PHE A 170 -8.39 8.44 0.59
CA PHE A 170 -8.93 9.49 1.42
C PHE A 170 -8.99 10.81 0.69
N MET A 171 -8.01 11.10 -0.20
CA MET A 171 -8.11 12.26 -1.10
C MET A 171 -9.29 12.13 -2.06
N ALA A 172 -9.60 10.94 -2.53
CA ALA A 172 -10.77 10.66 -3.38
C ALA A 172 -12.10 10.57 -2.61
N GLY A 173 -12.09 10.71 -1.27
CA GLY A 173 -13.29 10.62 -0.43
C GLY A 173 -13.80 9.18 -0.20
N VAL A 174 -12.93 8.17 -0.35
CA VAL A 174 -13.26 6.75 -0.27
C VAL A 174 -12.70 6.12 1.01
N PRO A 175 -13.53 5.45 1.83
CA PRO A 175 -13.06 4.70 2.98
C PRO A 175 -12.31 3.44 2.56
N ALA A 176 -11.45 2.93 3.44
CA ALA A 176 -10.58 1.79 3.17
C ALA A 176 -10.81 0.62 4.14
N ILE A 177 -10.77 -0.59 3.60
CA ILE A 177 -10.56 -1.83 4.35
C ILE A 177 -9.21 -2.38 3.95
N VAL A 178 -8.27 -2.41 4.90
CA VAL A 178 -6.89 -2.85 4.67
C VAL A 178 -6.71 -4.27 5.17
N LYS A 179 -6.20 -5.14 4.32
CA LYS A 179 -5.79 -6.50 4.66
C LYS A 179 -4.29 -6.66 4.38
N PRO A 180 -3.41 -6.46 5.37
CA PRO A 180 -1.99 -6.78 5.23
C PRO A 180 -1.77 -8.28 5.05
N ALA A 181 -0.59 -8.68 4.59
CA ALA A 181 -0.22 -10.10 4.65
C ALA A 181 -0.29 -10.59 6.10
N THR A 182 -0.89 -11.77 6.33
CA THR A 182 -1.14 -12.27 7.68
C THR A 182 0.14 -12.36 8.50
N ILE A 183 1.26 -12.75 7.89
CA ILE A 183 2.55 -12.95 8.58
C ILE A 183 3.16 -11.66 9.15
N THR A 184 2.78 -10.49 8.65
CA THR A 184 3.28 -9.17 9.09
C THR A 184 2.16 -8.26 9.59
N CYS A 185 0.93 -8.78 9.76
CA CYS A 185 -0.23 -7.97 10.14
C CYS A 185 -0.07 -7.31 11.52
N TYR A 186 0.75 -7.86 12.40
CA TYR A 186 1.03 -7.27 13.71
C TYR A 186 1.61 -5.85 13.62
N LEU A 187 2.48 -5.59 12.64
CA LEU A 187 3.05 -4.26 12.44
C LEU A 187 1.97 -3.27 11.93
N THR A 188 1.12 -3.73 10.99
CA THR A 188 0.00 -2.91 10.50
C THR A 188 -1.03 -2.66 11.61
N GLU A 189 -1.30 -3.66 12.47
CA GLU A 189 -2.20 -3.50 13.62
C GLU A 189 -1.72 -2.42 14.59
N VAL A 190 -0.42 -2.41 14.91
CA VAL A 190 0.17 -1.36 15.77
C VAL A 190 -0.03 0.02 15.14
N MET A 191 0.22 0.17 13.84
CA MET A 191 0.02 1.45 13.14
C MET A 191 -1.46 1.86 13.14
N VAL A 192 -2.37 0.95 12.85
CA VAL A 192 -3.82 1.26 12.83
C VAL A 192 -4.33 1.60 14.23
N LYS A 193 -3.80 0.99 15.29
CA LYS A 193 -4.13 1.38 16.68
C LYS A 193 -3.82 2.85 16.93
N GLU A 194 -2.64 3.30 16.53
CA GLU A 194 -2.23 4.70 16.69
C GLU A 194 -3.05 5.65 15.80
N ILE A 195 -3.37 5.24 14.58
CA ILE A 195 -4.24 6.02 13.68
C ILE A 195 -5.62 6.21 14.31
N ILE A 196 -6.25 5.14 14.79
CA ILE A 196 -7.59 5.20 15.40
C ILE A 196 -7.57 5.98 16.72
N ALA A 197 -6.56 5.76 17.56
CA ALA A 197 -6.40 6.48 18.83
C ALA A 197 -6.22 8.00 18.64
N SER A 198 -5.60 8.43 17.53
CA SER A 198 -5.40 9.85 17.21
C SER A 198 -6.70 10.61 16.95
N LYS A 199 -7.78 9.93 16.55
CA LYS A 199 -9.07 10.52 16.14
C LYS A 199 -8.95 11.54 15.00
N ILE A 200 -7.87 11.48 14.20
CA ILE A 200 -7.67 12.36 13.05
C ILE A 200 -8.57 11.95 11.88
N LEU A 201 -8.72 10.65 11.66
CA LEU A 201 -9.63 10.14 10.64
C LEU A 201 -11.08 10.16 11.14
N PRO A 202 -12.05 10.47 10.27
CA PRO A 202 -13.45 10.30 10.61
C PRO A 202 -13.80 8.83 10.84
N GLU A 203 -14.84 8.60 11.62
CA GLU A 203 -15.36 7.25 11.91
C GLU A 203 -15.69 6.51 10.61
N GLY A 204 -15.38 5.22 10.53
CA GLY A 204 -15.62 4.38 9.37
C GLY A 204 -14.67 4.59 8.19
N ALA A 205 -13.76 5.57 8.23
CA ALA A 205 -12.81 5.81 7.14
C ALA A 205 -11.80 4.67 6.96
N LEU A 206 -11.38 4.02 8.03
CA LEU A 206 -10.38 2.94 8.02
C LEU A 206 -10.87 1.72 8.79
N GLN A 207 -10.70 0.54 8.19
CA GLN A 207 -10.87 -0.75 8.86
C GLN A 207 -9.67 -1.66 8.53
N LEU A 208 -9.43 -2.65 9.39
CA LEU A 208 -8.28 -3.57 9.30
C LEU A 208 -8.72 -5.02 9.43
N ILE A 209 -8.19 -5.90 8.58
CA ILE A 209 -8.35 -7.35 8.70
C ILE A 209 -7.00 -7.99 9.03
N CYS A 210 -6.87 -8.54 10.25
CA CYS A 210 -5.73 -9.39 10.65
C CYS A 210 -6.10 -10.86 10.44
N GLY A 211 -5.74 -11.42 9.28
CA GLY A 211 -6.08 -12.80 8.90
C GLY A 211 -6.33 -12.94 7.41
N SER A 212 -7.21 -13.88 7.04
CA SER A 212 -7.64 -14.10 5.66
C SER A 212 -8.71 -13.07 5.26
N ALA A 213 -8.75 -12.70 3.99
CA ALA A 213 -9.84 -11.92 3.41
C ALA A 213 -10.75 -12.78 2.51
N ASN A 214 -10.65 -14.09 2.61
CA ASN A 214 -11.51 -14.98 1.82
C ASN A 214 -12.99 -14.72 2.14
N GLY A 215 -13.78 -14.45 1.11
CA GLY A 215 -15.19 -14.12 1.21
C GLY A 215 -15.51 -12.62 1.15
N ILE A 216 -14.54 -11.70 1.36
CA ILE A 216 -14.86 -10.27 1.30
C ILE A 216 -15.25 -9.82 -0.11
N ILE A 217 -14.68 -10.45 -1.15
CA ILE A 217 -14.98 -10.12 -2.55
C ILE A 217 -16.42 -10.50 -2.93
N ASP A 218 -17.04 -11.45 -2.24
CA ASP A 218 -18.43 -11.84 -2.46
C ASP A 218 -19.43 -10.68 -2.24
N HIS A 219 -19.04 -9.66 -1.47
CA HIS A 219 -19.88 -8.55 -1.05
C HIS A 219 -19.56 -7.21 -1.72
N VAL A 220 -18.61 -7.20 -2.69
CA VAL A 220 -18.27 -5.97 -3.43
C VAL A 220 -19.34 -5.62 -4.47
N THR A 221 -19.41 -4.33 -4.81
CA THR A 221 -20.30 -3.78 -5.82
C THR A 221 -19.52 -2.96 -6.84
N SER A 222 -20.16 -2.56 -7.94
CA SER A 222 -19.57 -1.75 -9.01
C SER A 222 -19.00 -0.40 -8.53
N GLU A 223 -19.43 0.12 -7.37
CA GLU A 223 -18.89 1.35 -6.78
C GLU A 223 -17.55 1.15 -6.07
N ASP A 224 -17.24 -0.09 -5.67
CA ASP A 224 -16.03 -0.40 -4.89
C ASP A 224 -14.78 -0.51 -5.78
N VAL A 225 -13.62 -0.64 -5.16
CA VAL A 225 -12.35 -0.92 -5.84
C VAL A 225 -11.56 -1.94 -5.02
N VAL A 226 -10.96 -2.89 -5.70
CA VAL A 226 -10.05 -3.87 -5.07
C VAL A 226 -8.65 -3.64 -5.60
N THR A 227 -7.68 -3.55 -4.71
CA THR A 227 -6.26 -3.53 -5.06
C THR A 227 -5.55 -4.73 -4.45
N PHE A 228 -4.68 -5.32 -5.21
CA PHE A 228 -3.87 -6.46 -4.79
C PHE A 228 -2.39 -6.20 -5.07
N THR A 229 -1.54 -6.43 -4.08
CA THR A 229 -0.10 -6.50 -4.24
C THR A 229 0.39 -7.84 -3.71
N GLY A 230 1.04 -8.64 -4.56
CA GLY A 230 1.52 -9.96 -4.18
C GLY A 230 1.97 -10.83 -5.36
N SER A 231 1.79 -12.15 -5.25
CA SER A 231 2.16 -13.09 -6.32
C SER A 231 1.19 -13.05 -7.49
N ALA A 232 1.70 -13.23 -8.72
CA ALA A 232 0.85 -13.30 -9.92
C ALA A 232 -0.18 -14.42 -9.84
N SER A 233 0.14 -15.57 -9.24
CA SER A 233 -0.80 -16.68 -9.06
C SER A 233 -2.01 -16.29 -8.20
N THR A 234 -1.79 -15.65 -7.07
CA THR A 234 -2.87 -15.14 -6.21
C THR A 234 -3.64 -14.00 -6.89
N GLY A 235 -2.92 -13.08 -7.55
CA GLY A 235 -3.56 -11.99 -8.28
C GLY A 235 -4.49 -12.46 -9.39
N LYS A 236 -4.06 -13.46 -10.17
CA LYS A 236 -4.91 -14.10 -11.20
C LYS A 236 -6.15 -14.76 -10.60
N LEU A 237 -5.99 -15.48 -9.48
CA LEU A 237 -7.11 -16.13 -8.79
C LEU A 237 -8.14 -15.08 -8.32
N LEU A 238 -7.69 -14.01 -7.69
CA LEU A 238 -8.58 -12.95 -7.23
C LEU A 238 -9.25 -12.22 -8.40
N LYS A 239 -8.48 -11.87 -9.45
CA LYS A 239 -8.99 -11.17 -10.63
C LYS A 239 -10.06 -11.96 -11.39
N ALA A 240 -9.98 -13.29 -11.35
CA ALA A 240 -10.96 -14.20 -11.98
C ALA A 240 -12.21 -14.45 -11.12
N HIS A 241 -12.32 -13.77 -9.96
CA HIS A 241 -13.48 -13.95 -9.08
C HIS A 241 -14.77 -13.52 -9.78
N PRO A 242 -15.84 -14.37 -9.85
CA PRO A 242 -17.06 -14.08 -10.59
C PRO A 242 -17.68 -12.71 -10.23
N ARG A 243 -17.71 -12.38 -8.95
CA ARG A 243 -18.28 -11.11 -8.45
C ARG A 243 -17.58 -9.88 -9.03
N LEU A 244 -16.26 -9.91 -9.21
CA LEU A 244 -15.52 -8.78 -9.81
C LEU A 244 -15.92 -8.58 -11.28
N ILE A 245 -16.21 -9.67 -11.99
CA ILE A 245 -16.60 -9.65 -13.40
C ILE A 245 -18.04 -9.18 -13.53
N GLU A 246 -18.95 -9.79 -12.79
CA GLU A 246 -20.40 -9.52 -12.83
C GLU A 246 -20.72 -8.07 -12.46
N GLU A 247 -20.07 -7.55 -11.44
CA GLU A 247 -20.25 -6.16 -10.95
C GLU A 247 -19.32 -5.15 -11.64
N ALA A 248 -18.48 -5.59 -12.58
CA ALA A 248 -17.48 -4.75 -13.23
C ALA A 248 -16.61 -3.95 -12.24
N VAL A 249 -16.21 -4.59 -11.13
CA VAL A 249 -15.43 -3.95 -10.06
C VAL A 249 -14.01 -3.63 -10.55
N PRO A 250 -13.54 -2.38 -10.47
CA PRO A 250 -12.15 -2.06 -10.76
C PRO A 250 -11.18 -2.87 -9.90
N PHE A 251 -10.29 -3.61 -10.55
CA PHE A 251 -9.28 -4.44 -9.90
C PHE A 251 -7.87 -4.03 -10.35
N ASN A 252 -7.11 -3.42 -9.44
CA ASN A 252 -5.72 -3.06 -9.68
C ASN A 252 -4.79 -4.13 -9.11
N MET A 253 -3.93 -4.68 -9.96
CA MET A 253 -3.01 -5.76 -9.60
C MET A 253 -1.56 -5.34 -9.82
N GLU A 254 -0.79 -5.29 -8.74
CA GLU A 254 0.67 -5.25 -8.75
C GLU A 254 1.20 -6.63 -8.36
N ALA A 255 1.80 -7.33 -9.31
CA ALA A 255 2.22 -8.71 -9.07
C ALA A 255 3.50 -9.04 -9.80
N ASP A 256 4.41 -9.68 -9.07
CA ASP A 256 5.73 -10.12 -9.50
C ASP A 256 6.58 -9.02 -10.15
N SER A 257 7.83 -9.28 -10.40
CA SER A 257 8.71 -8.39 -11.16
C SER A 257 9.92 -9.14 -11.72
N LEU A 258 10.42 -8.68 -12.86
CA LEU A 258 11.65 -9.18 -13.51
C LEU A 258 12.56 -8.01 -13.88
N ASN A 259 12.81 -7.11 -12.93
CA ASN A 259 13.64 -5.94 -13.16
C ASN A 259 15.04 -6.34 -13.62
N SER A 260 15.55 -5.65 -14.61
CA SER A 260 16.86 -5.87 -15.20
C SER A 260 17.74 -4.64 -15.03
N SER A 261 19.04 -4.85 -14.83
CA SER A 261 20.08 -3.85 -14.98
C SER A 261 20.95 -4.25 -16.15
N ILE A 262 21.19 -3.31 -17.07
CA ILE A 262 21.91 -3.56 -18.31
C ILE A 262 23.16 -2.68 -18.33
N LEU A 263 24.34 -3.29 -18.48
CA LEU A 263 25.60 -2.58 -18.63
C LEU A 263 25.90 -2.33 -20.10
N GLY A 264 26.28 -1.11 -20.47
CA GLY A 264 26.71 -0.77 -21.80
C GLY A 264 28.12 -1.35 -22.13
N GLU A 265 28.43 -1.52 -23.40
CA GLU A 265 29.71 -2.09 -23.83
C GLU A 265 30.91 -1.21 -23.54
N ASP A 266 30.69 0.09 -23.40
CA ASP A 266 31.69 1.13 -23.11
C ASP A 266 31.89 1.35 -21.59
N ALA A 267 31.01 0.82 -20.76
CA ALA A 267 31.13 0.90 -19.31
C ALA A 267 32.09 -0.17 -18.76
N ILE A 268 33.36 0.01 -19.01
CA ILE A 268 34.46 -0.90 -18.62
C ILE A 268 34.94 -0.59 -17.17
N PRO A 269 35.67 -1.50 -16.51
CA PRO A 269 36.29 -1.25 -15.20
C PRO A 269 37.07 0.06 -15.15
N GLY A 270 36.87 0.86 -14.12
CA GLY A 270 37.49 2.19 -13.95
C GLY A 270 36.64 3.35 -14.49
N THR A 271 35.56 3.11 -15.18
CA THR A 271 34.59 4.16 -15.57
C THR A 271 33.57 4.38 -14.46
N LYS A 272 33.00 5.59 -14.40
CA LYS A 272 31.94 5.94 -13.41
C LYS A 272 30.70 5.10 -13.62
N GLU A 273 30.36 4.80 -14.84
CA GLU A 273 29.21 4.00 -15.24
C GLU A 273 29.33 2.57 -14.72
N PHE A 274 30.51 1.95 -14.85
CA PHE A 274 30.78 0.63 -14.27
C PHE A 274 30.63 0.64 -12.74
N ASP A 275 31.26 1.63 -12.08
CA ASP A 275 31.20 1.74 -10.61
C ASP A 275 29.77 1.96 -10.10
N LEU A 276 28.98 2.79 -10.79
CA LEU A 276 27.57 3.02 -10.46
C LEU A 276 26.73 1.75 -10.68
N PHE A 277 26.96 1.05 -11.79
CA PHE A 277 26.29 -0.22 -12.08
C PHE A 277 26.52 -1.25 -10.97
N ILE A 278 27.79 -1.45 -10.57
CA ILE A 278 28.15 -2.36 -9.48
C ILE A 278 27.53 -1.93 -8.16
N LYS A 279 27.57 -0.63 -7.84
CA LYS A 279 26.99 -0.08 -6.61
C LYS A 279 25.49 -0.30 -6.55
N GLU A 280 24.75 -0.01 -7.61
CA GLU A 280 23.29 -0.15 -7.62
C GLU A 280 22.87 -1.63 -7.68
N ALA A 281 23.57 -2.47 -8.43
CA ALA A 281 23.34 -3.92 -8.43
C ALA A 281 23.52 -4.50 -7.02
N LEU A 282 24.61 -4.17 -6.36
CA LEU A 282 24.86 -4.58 -4.97
C LEU A 282 23.77 -4.12 -4.00
N ARG A 283 23.40 -2.83 -4.07
CA ARG A 283 22.34 -2.27 -3.25
C ARG A 283 21.03 -3.02 -3.43
N GLU A 284 20.63 -3.29 -4.66
CA GLU A 284 19.39 -3.97 -4.97
C GLU A 284 19.42 -5.46 -4.58
N MET A 285 20.59 -6.08 -4.53
CA MET A 285 20.79 -7.44 -4.04
C MET A 285 20.74 -7.54 -2.51
N THR A 286 20.99 -6.46 -1.77
CA THR A 286 21.15 -6.51 -0.31
C THR A 286 19.98 -5.86 0.45
N VAL A 287 19.45 -4.74 -0.04
CA VAL A 287 18.34 -4.04 0.62
C VAL A 287 17.11 -4.91 0.75
N LYS A 288 16.56 -5.00 1.96
CA LYS A 288 15.42 -5.85 2.36
C LYS A 288 15.58 -7.33 1.99
N ALA A 289 16.81 -7.83 1.97
CA ALA A 289 17.10 -9.20 1.55
C ALA A 289 16.44 -9.55 0.19
N VAL A 290 16.51 -8.62 -0.78
CA VAL A 290 15.88 -8.74 -2.12
C VAL A 290 14.33 -8.76 -2.10
N GLN A 291 13.70 -8.57 -0.93
CA GLN A 291 12.24 -8.67 -0.76
C GLN A 291 11.53 -7.36 -1.15
N LYS A 292 11.78 -6.85 -2.36
CA LYS A 292 11.08 -5.68 -2.89
C LYS A 292 10.76 -5.83 -4.38
N CYS A 293 9.68 -5.18 -4.81
CA CYS A 293 9.20 -5.24 -6.19
C CYS A 293 10.20 -4.62 -7.20
N THR A 294 11.00 -3.65 -6.75
CA THR A 294 12.01 -2.95 -7.58
C THR A 294 13.38 -3.64 -7.60
N ALA A 295 13.59 -4.72 -6.82
CA ALA A 295 14.88 -5.40 -6.77
C ALA A 295 15.32 -5.91 -8.16
N ILE A 296 16.58 -5.69 -8.49
CA ILE A 296 17.18 -6.22 -9.72
C ILE A 296 17.19 -7.75 -9.64
N ARG A 297 16.55 -8.40 -10.61
CA ARG A 297 16.46 -9.86 -10.74
C ARG A 297 17.39 -10.39 -11.82
N ARG A 298 17.77 -9.55 -12.75
CA ARG A 298 18.63 -9.89 -13.89
C ARG A 298 19.70 -8.81 -14.05
N ILE A 299 20.94 -9.25 -14.14
CA ILE A 299 22.10 -8.43 -14.44
C ILE A 299 22.56 -8.86 -15.84
N ILE A 300 22.40 -7.98 -16.83
CA ILE A 300 22.71 -8.24 -18.24
C ILE A 300 23.96 -7.44 -18.58
N VAL A 301 25.01 -8.13 -18.94
CA VAL A 301 26.33 -7.53 -19.23
C VAL A 301 26.87 -8.08 -20.54
N PRO A 302 27.70 -7.31 -21.28
CA PRO A 302 28.44 -7.82 -22.40
C PRO A 302 29.33 -9.01 -21.99
N GLU A 303 29.44 -10.04 -22.84
CA GLU A 303 30.18 -11.27 -22.53
C GLU A 303 31.62 -10.97 -22.06
N LYS A 304 32.27 -10.02 -22.70
CA LYS A 304 33.65 -9.58 -22.38
C LYS A 304 33.80 -8.95 -20.97
N LEU A 305 32.71 -8.54 -20.32
CA LEU A 305 32.71 -7.87 -19.01
C LEU A 305 32.14 -8.76 -17.90
N VAL A 306 31.73 -10.00 -18.19
CA VAL A 306 31.10 -10.90 -17.19
C VAL A 306 32.04 -11.14 -16.02
N GLU A 307 33.32 -11.47 -16.29
CA GLU A 307 34.33 -11.74 -15.27
C GLU A 307 34.61 -10.51 -14.40
N ASP A 308 34.76 -9.34 -15.00
CA ASP A 308 35.00 -8.08 -14.30
C ASP A 308 33.85 -7.74 -13.34
N VAL A 309 32.59 -7.87 -13.80
CA VAL A 309 31.40 -7.64 -12.99
C VAL A 309 31.30 -8.65 -11.84
N GLN A 310 31.60 -9.91 -12.13
CA GLN A 310 31.57 -10.97 -11.13
C GLN A 310 32.59 -10.75 -10.01
N ILE A 311 33.83 -10.36 -10.37
CA ILE A 311 34.89 -10.02 -9.43
C ILE A 311 34.48 -8.79 -8.59
N ALA A 312 34.03 -7.72 -9.25
CA ALA A 312 33.67 -6.47 -8.58
C ALA A 312 32.50 -6.63 -7.62
N LEU A 313 31.45 -7.40 -7.98
CA LEU A 313 30.35 -7.72 -7.07
C LEU A 313 30.80 -8.62 -5.93
N GLY A 314 31.60 -9.65 -6.21
CA GLY A 314 32.14 -10.57 -5.20
C GLY A 314 32.95 -9.85 -4.13
N GLN A 315 33.84 -8.95 -4.53
CA GLN A 315 34.65 -8.14 -3.60
C GLN A 315 33.81 -7.22 -2.68
N LYS A 316 32.67 -6.75 -3.16
CA LYS A 316 31.79 -5.86 -2.36
C LYS A 316 30.76 -6.61 -1.52
N LEU A 317 30.51 -7.89 -1.81
CA LEU A 317 29.61 -8.75 -1.03
C LEU A 317 30.33 -9.48 0.11
N ALA A 318 31.65 -9.60 0.04
CA ALA A 318 32.48 -10.17 1.10
C ALA A 318 32.63 -9.20 2.27
#